data_cc05af627ce1a1632a07a7acb390a0b5
#
_entry.id   cc05af627ce1a1632a07a7acb390a0b5
#
_cell.length_a   1.000
_cell.length_b   1.000
_cell.length_c   1.000
_cell.angle_alpha   90.00
_cell.angle_beta   90.00
_cell.angle_gamma   90.00
#
_symmetry.space_group_name_H-M   'P 1'
#
loop_
_entity.id
_entity.type
_entity.pdbx_description
1 polymer ?
#
loop_
_entity_poly.entity_id
_entity_poly.type
_entity_poly.pdbx_seq_one_letter_code
_entity_poly.pdbx_strand_id
1 'polypeptide(L)'
;MVVKVGVAKLGNIASGVMAELLLDERADREDMQTFMATSGTKLEPADVDRVVSVLKAWKPDYCIVVSPNGVLPGPTGAREQLAAAGIPTLFITDDVTTKKEWAEIKDGKFGYIIMKADAMIGARREFLDPIEMADYNGNLVKVLAITGAFRKLQNALDGVTDQIKAGKKGAEVVMPKLVITSDKAVDGEFTNPYAMAKARAAFEIASAVAMVNVKGCFMTKEWEKYIPIVSSAHEMMRVAAVLCDEARELEKSVDGVIRKPHKKDGVIVSKTKLISKPE
;
A
#
# COMPACT_ATOMS: atom_id res chain seq x y z
N MET A 1 15.61 0.43 -21.33
CA MET A 1 14.81 1.67 -21.09
C MET A 1 14.64 1.79 -19.59
N VAL A 2 14.89 2.96 -19.02
CA VAL A 2 14.69 3.21 -17.60
C VAL A 2 13.27 3.77 -17.42
N VAL A 3 12.45 3.10 -16.62
CA VAL A 3 11.07 3.54 -16.31
C VAL A 3 11.09 4.51 -15.13
N LYS A 4 10.47 5.66 -15.28
CA LYS A 4 10.38 6.69 -14.24
C LYS A 4 9.02 6.60 -13.52
N VAL A 5 9.04 6.27 -12.23
CA VAL A 5 7.84 6.09 -11.41
C VAL A 5 7.71 7.23 -10.40
N GLY A 6 6.69 8.05 -10.56
CA GLY A 6 6.36 9.11 -9.60
C GLY A 6 5.42 8.59 -8.51
N VAL A 7 5.70 8.91 -7.25
CA VAL A 7 4.83 8.57 -6.11
C VAL A 7 4.36 9.86 -5.43
N ALA A 8 3.07 10.12 -5.49
CA ALA A 8 2.39 11.16 -4.72
C ALA A 8 1.86 10.57 -3.41
N LYS A 9 2.60 10.71 -2.32
CA LYS A 9 2.15 10.30 -0.99
C LYS A 9 1.34 11.43 -0.35
N LEU A 10 0.03 11.23 -0.27
CA LEU A 10 -0.94 12.20 0.25
C LEU A 10 -1.58 11.65 1.51
N GLY A 11 -1.18 12.16 2.66
CA GLY A 11 -1.53 11.56 3.94
C GLY A 11 -0.71 10.30 4.25
N ASN A 12 -1.12 9.52 5.25
CA ASN A 12 -0.37 8.38 5.74
C ASN A 12 -1.18 7.09 5.67
N ILE A 13 -0.74 6.16 4.82
CA ILE A 13 -1.05 4.72 4.85
C ILE A 13 0.22 3.94 4.57
N ALA A 14 0.30 2.68 4.99
CA ALA A 14 1.54 1.91 4.88
C ALA A 14 1.95 1.68 3.42
N SER A 15 1.01 1.48 2.51
CA SER A 15 1.29 1.40 1.06
C SER A 15 2.03 2.64 0.54
N GLY A 16 1.76 3.83 1.10
CA GLY A 16 2.43 5.07 0.69
C GLY A 16 3.89 5.16 1.14
N VAL A 17 4.22 4.59 2.30
CA VAL A 17 5.62 4.55 2.80
C VAL A 17 6.41 3.43 2.14
N MET A 18 5.75 2.34 1.73
CA MET A 18 6.41 1.14 1.21
C MET A 18 6.48 1.09 -0.32
N ALA A 19 5.73 1.93 -1.04
CA ALA A 19 5.64 1.87 -2.50
C ALA A 19 7.01 1.94 -3.19
N GLU A 20 7.88 2.83 -2.74
CA GLU A 20 9.23 2.97 -3.29
C GLU A 20 10.07 1.70 -3.05
N LEU A 21 10.07 1.18 -1.82
CA LEU A 21 10.80 -0.05 -1.48
C LEU A 21 10.32 -1.27 -2.28
N LEU A 22 9.03 -1.37 -2.57
CA LEU A 22 8.48 -2.48 -3.36
C LEU A 22 8.88 -2.41 -4.83
N LEU A 23 9.19 -1.22 -5.33
CA LEU A 23 9.64 -0.98 -6.70
C LEU A 23 11.14 -1.09 -6.83
N ASP A 24 11.89 -0.46 -5.94
CA ASP A 24 13.34 -0.27 -6.03
C ASP A 24 14.03 -0.74 -4.73
N GLU A 25 13.95 -2.05 -4.48
CA GLU A 25 14.52 -2.68 -3.29
C GLU A 25 16.04 -2.91 -3.37
N ARG A 26 16.67 -2.56 -4.50
CA ARG A 26 18.09 -2.84 -4.77
C ARG A 26 18.80 -1.59 -5.26
N ALA A 27 19.94 -1.28 -4.66
CA ALA A 27 20.77 -0.15 -5.08
C ALA A 27 21.36 -0.29 -6.49
N ASP A 28 21.36 -1.49 -7.06
CA ASP A 28 21.87 -1.80 -8.40
C ASP A 28 20.76 -2.00 -9.46
N ARG A 29 19.53 -1.52 -9.20
CA ARG A 29 18.46 -1.50 -10.21
C ARG A 29 18.84 -0.55 -11.35
N GLU A 30 18.77 -1.07 -12.58
CA GLU A 30 19.14 -0.33 -13.80
C GLU A 30 17.94 0.01 -14.68
N ASP A 31 16.79 -0.57 -14.39
CA ASP A 31 15.59 -0.54 -15.23
C ASP A 31 14.55 0.49 -14.80
N MET A 32 14.71 1.10 -13.61
CA MET A 32 13.78 2.10 -13.12
C MET A 32 14.45 3.22 -12.31
N GLN A 33 13.69 4.31 -12.16
CA GLN A 33 13.95 5.39 -11.23
C GLN A 33 12.66 5.72 -10.50
N THR A 34 12.72 5.88 -9.19
CA THR A 34 11.59 6.32 -8.37
C THR A 34 11.78 7.75 -7.88
N PHE A 35 10.69 8.47 -7.77
CA PHE A 35 10.69 9.79 -7.15
C PHE A 35 9.41 9.98 -6.33
N MET A 36 9.57 10.12 -5.02
CA MET A 36 8.46 10.34 -4.10
C MET A 36 8.35 11.81 -3.71
N ALA A 37 7.16 12.39 -3.90
CA ALA A 37 6.78 13.67 -3.36
C ALA A 37 5.64 13.50 -2.34
N THR A 38 5.67 14.24 -1.24
CA THR A 38 4.70 14.05 -0.16
C THR A 38 4.13 15.36 0.36
N SER A 39 2.84 15.34 0.73
CA SER A 39 2.16 16.40 1.50
C SER A 39 2.22 16.16 3.02
N GLY A 40 2.94 15.12 3.48
CA GLY A 40 2.89 14.67 4.87
C GLY A 40 1.52 14.11 5.22
N THR A 41 0.92 14.61 6.30
CA THR A 41 -0.43 14.22 6.75
C THR A 41 -1.55 15.05 6.15
N LYS A 42 -1.23 16.08 5.36
CA LYS A 42 -2.17 17.08 4.84
C LYS A 42 -2.79 16.60 3.53
N LEU A 43 -4.09 16.87 3.37
CA LEU A 43 -4.90 16.41 2.23
C LEU A 43 -5.66 17.54 1.52
N GLU A 44 -5.41 18.79 1.93
CA GLU A 44 -6.05 19.94 1.30
C GLU A 44 -5.52 20.17 -0.11
N PRO A 45 -6.36 20.68 -1.04
CA PRO A 45 -5.96 20.89 -2.44
C PRO A 45 -4.63 21.65 -2.61
N ALA A 46 -4.40 22.72 -1.86
CA ALA A 46 -3.18 23.52 -1.96
C ALA A 46 -1.90 22.74 -1.59
N ASP A 47 -1.97 21.83 -0.62
CA ASP A 47 -0.84 20.97 -0.24
C ASP A 47 -0.57 19.92 -1.32
N VAL A 48 -1.63 19.41 -1.92
CA VAL A 48 -1.58 18.39 -2.98
C VAL A 48 -1.07 18.98 -4.29
N ASP A 49 -1.51 20.16 -4.68
CA ASP A 49 -1.09 20.85 -5.91
C ASP A 49 0.43 21.03 -5.98
N ARG A 50 1.07 21.32 -4.85
CA ARG A 50 2.53 21.40 -4.75
C ARG A 50 3.20 20.06 -5.07
N VAL A 51 2.68 18.96 -4.54
CA VAL A 51 3.18 17.61 -4.80
C VAL A 51 3.03 17.24 -6.28
N VAL A 52 1.86 17.49 -6.86
CA VAL A 52 1.57 17.21 -8.26
C VAL A 52 2.44 18.04 -9.20
N SER A 53 2.67 19.30 -8.87
CA SER A 53 3.52 20.21 -9.69
C SER A 53 4.96 19.69 -9.80
N VAL A 54 5.53 19.23 -8.69
CA VAL A 54 6.90 18.67 -8.67
C VAL A 54 6.97 17.38 -9.48
N LEU A 55 5.99 16.49 -9.32
CA LEU A 55 5.93 15.24 -10.09
C LEU A 55 5.78 15.49 -11.59
N LYS A 56 4.91 16.40 -12.01
CA LYS A 56 4.76 16.79 -13.43
C LYS A 56 6.05 17.33 -14.01
N ALA A 57 6.79 18.17 -13.26
CA ALA A 57 8.07 18.69 -13.68
C ALA A 57 9.13 17.59 -13.86
N TRP A 58 9.08 16.53 -13.07
CA TRP A 58 9.99 15.38 -13.17
C TRP A 58 9.67 14.47 -14.37
N LYS A 59 8.46 14.56 -14.96
CA LYS A 59 8.00 13.82 -16.15
C LYS A 59 8.12 12.30 -15.97
N PRO A 60 7.36 11.69 -15.05
CA PRO A 60 7.31 10.25 -14.86
C PRO A 60 6.60 9.57 -16.04
N ASP A 61 6.92 8.30 -16.27
CA ASP A 61 6.22 7.44 -17.23
C ASP A 61 4.85 7.01 -16.70
N TYR A 62 4.72 6.88 -15.37
CA TYR A 62 3.44 6.76 -14.66
C TYR A 62 3.55 7.28 -13.24
N CYS A 63 2.40 7.57 -12.62
CA CYS A 63 2.32 8.00 -11.23
C CYS A 63 1.45 7.07 -10.39
N ILE A 64 1.85 6.92 -9.12
CA ILE A 64 1.09 6.28 -8.05
C ILE A 64 0.62 7.39 -7.11
N VAL A 65 -0.69 7.54 -6.93
CA VAL A 65 -1.28 8.45 -5.94
C VAL A 65 -1.74 7.60 -4.76
N VAL A 66 -1.17 7.81 -3.59
CA VAL A 66 -1.48 7.04 -2.38
C VAL A 66 -2.12 7.94 -1.34
N SER A 67 -3.30 7.56 -0.84
CA SER A 67 -4.02 8.33 0.17
C SER A 67 -4.92 7.45 1.02
N PRO A 68 -5.04 7.70 2.35
CA PRO A 68 -5.99 7.00 3.23
C PRO A 68 -7.45 7.27 2.88
N ASN A 69 -7.74 8.36 2.19
CA ASN A 69 -9.08 8.67 1.69
C ASN A 69 -8.98 9.28 0.29
N GLY A 70 -9.18 8.43 -0.70
CA GLY A 70 -8.98 8.79 -2.08
C GLY A 70 -10.05 9.62 -2.73
N VAL A 71 -11.19 9.81 -2.10
CA VAL A 71 -12.31 10.60 -2.64
C VAL A 71 -12.36 12.02 -2.11
N LEU A 72 -11.45 12.39 -1.21
CA LEU A 72 -11.30 13.79 -0.79
C LEU A 72 -10.87 14.69 -1.96
N PRO A 73 -11.21 15.99 -1.92
CA PRO A 73 -10.89 16.93 -3.01
C PRO A 73 -9.42 16.95 -3.41
N GLY A 74 -8.49 16.94 -2.46
CA GLY A 74 -7.06 16.94 -2.74
C GLY A 74 -6.60 15.70 -3.53
N PRO A 75 -6.74 14.47 -3.00
CA PRO A 75 -6.39 13.24 -3.74
C PRO A 75 -7.12 13.08 -5.06
N THR A 76 -8.39 13.49 -5.16
CA THR A 76 -9.14 13.50 -6.43
C THR A 76 -8.51 14.47 -7.43
N GLY A 77 -8.25 15.69 -7.01
CA GLY A 77 -7.59 16.69 -7.85
C GLY A 77 -6.19 16.26 -8.30
N ALA A 78 -5.43 15.53 -7.46
CA ALA A 78 -4.14 14.98 -7.86
C ALA A 78 -4.25 14.02 -9.06
N ARG A 79 -5.19 13.07 -8.98
CA ARG A 79 -5.42 12.11 -10.08
C ARG A 79 -5.83 12.80 -11.38
N GLU A 80 -6.76 13.73 -11.28
CA GLU A 80 -7.26 14.50 -12.43
C GLU A 80 -6.17 15.32 -13.09
N GLN A 81 -5.34 16.02 -12.31
CA GLN A 81 -4.25 16.83 -12.81
C GLN A 81 -3.14 16.00 -13.49
N LEU A 82 -2.82 14.83 -12.95
CA LEU A 82 -1.85 13.91 -13.55
C LEU A 82 -2.39 13.32 -14.85
N ALA A 83 -3.64 12.88 -14.85
CA ALA A 83 -4.30 12.35 -16.06
C ALA A 83 -4.44 13.42 -17.14
N ALA A 84 -4.81 14.65 -16.79
CA ALA A 84 -4.87 15.78 -17.74
C ALA A 84 -3.50 16.10 -18.36
N ALA A 85 -2.40 15.80 -17.65
CA ALA A 85 -1.04 15.87 -18.18
C ALA A 85 -0.63 14.67 -19.04
N GLY A 86 -1.55 13.72 -19.29
CA GLY A 86 -1.28 12.50 -20.06
C GLY A 86 -0.46 11.44 -19.33
N ILE A 87 -0.30 11.58 -18.00
CA ILE A 87 0.47 10.65 -17.19
C ILE A 87 -0.45 9.52 -16.71
N PRO A 88 -0.17 8.24 -17.07
CA PRO A 88 -0.90 7.09 -16.55
C PRO A 88 -0.87 7.10 -15.01
N THR A 89 -2.04 6.98 -14.39
CA THR A 89 -2.15 7.17 -12.94
C THR A 89 -2.84 5.98 -12.28
N LEU A 90 -2.17 5.42 -11.26
CA LEU A 90 -2.68 4.41 -10.35
C LEU A 90 -3.01 5.07 -9.01
N PHE A 91 -4.15 4.72 -8.45
CA PHE A 91 -4.59 5.20 -7.16
C PHE A 91 -4.58 4.06 -6.12
N ILE A 92 -4.02 4.30 -4.93
CA ILE A 92 -3.99 3.34 -3.82
C ILE A 92 -4.67 3.97 -2.61
N THR A 93 -5.62 3.24 -2.02
CA THR A 93 -6.32 3.63 -0.78
C THR A 93 -6.57 2.42 0.12
N ASP A 94 -6.87 2.69 1.39
CA ASP A 94 -7.20 1.66 2.38
C ASP A 94 -8.62 1.11 2.20
N ASP A 95 -9.63 1.95 2.07
CA ASP A 95 -11.01 1.52 1.84
C ASP A 95 -11.82 2.53 1.01
N VAL A 96 -12.98 2.06 0.58
CA VAL A 96 -14.04 2.83 -0.08
C VAL A 96 -15.35 2.41 0.55
N THR A 97 -15.97 3.30 1.31
CA THR A 97 -17.05 2.94 2.23
C THR A 97 -18.45 3.08 1.64
N THR A 98 -18.64 3.99 0.70
CA THR A 98 -19.97 4.28 0.13
C THR A 98 -20.12 3.81 -1.31
N LYS A 99 -21.37 3.50 -1.70
CA LYS A 99 -21.69 3.15 -3.11
C LYS A 99 -21.37 4.30 -4.07
N LYS A 100 -21.49 5.54 -3.62
CA LYS A 100 -21.17 6.73 -4.42
C LYS A 100 -19.67 6.80 -4.71
N GLU A 101 -18.83 6.66 -3.69
CA GLU A 101 -17.38 6.62 -3.82
C GLU A 101 -16.94 5.48 -4.74
N TRP A 102 -17.56 4.30 -4.62
CA TRP A 102 -17.29 3.17 -5.51
C TRP A 102 -17.62 3.49 -6.96
N ALA A 103 -18.74 4.18 -7.24
CA ALA A 103 -19.09 4.59 -8.60
C ALA A 103 -18.03 5.56 -9.15
N GLU A 104 -17.65 6.58 -8.39
CA GLU A 104 -16.64 7.57 -8.76
C GLU A 104 -15.29 6.93 -9.11
N ILE A 105 -14.86 5.92 -8.33
CA ILE A 105 -13.59 5.21 -8.58
C ILE A 105 -13.69 4.28 -9.80
N LYS A 106 -14.78 3.53 -9.93
CA LYS A 106 -14.96 2.55 -11.03
C LYS A 106 -15.15 3.23 -12.39
N ASP A 107 -15.88 4.33 -12.43
CA ASP A 107 -16.15 5.09 -13.65
C ASP A 107 -14.96 5.98 -14.03
N GLY A 108 -14.02 6.15 -13.13
CA GLY A 108 -12.80 6.91 -13.36
C GLY A 108 -11.87 6.26 -14.41
N LYS A 109 -11.12 7.11 -15.10
CA LYS A 109 -10.10 6.71 -16.08
C LYS A 109 -8.82 6.16 -15.45
N PHE A 110 -8.80 6.00 -14.14
CA PHE A 110 -7.64 5.62 -13.34
C PHE A 110 -7.65 4.14 -13.01
N GLY A 111 -6.47 3.55 -12.85
CA GLY A 111 -6.34 2.32 -12.10
C GLY A 111 -6.56 2.54 -10.62
N TYR A 112 -6.91 1.47 -9.91
CA TYR A 112 -7.02 1.53 -8.45
C TYR A 112 -6.56 0.24 -7.79
N ILE A 113 -5.98 0.39 -6.60
CA ILE A 113 -5.73 -0.70 -5.66
C ILE A 113 -6.33 -0.30 -4.32
N ILE A 114 -7.25 -1.10 -3.82
CA ILE A 114 -7.87 -0.92 -2.52
C ILE A 114 -7.36 -2.01 -1.60
N MET A 115 -6.70 -1.61 -0.50
CA MET A 115 -6.06 -2.50 0.45
C MET A 115 -6.72 -2.34 1.82
N LYS A 116 -7.79 -3.09 2.05
CA LYS A 116 -8.67 -2.93 3.22
C LYS A 116 -7.99 -3.06 4.59
N ALA A 117 -6.85 -3.74 4.65
CA ALA A 117 -6.08 -3.91 5.88
C ALA A 117 -5.06 -2.79 6.13
N ASP A 118 -4.93 -1.79 5.24
CA ASP A 118 -3.95 -0.71 5.34
C ASP A 118 -4.48 0.46 6.19
N ALA A 119 -4.86 0.15 7.41
CA ALA A 119 -5.50 1.07 8.33
C ALA A 119 -4.50 1.90 9.13
N MET A 120 -3.84 2.86 8.48
CA MET A 120 -3.00 3.81 9.22
C MET A 120 -3.80 4.73 10.13
N ILE A 121 -3.24 5.06 11.27
CA ILE A 121 -3.93 5.85 12.27
C ILE A 121 -3.81 7.35 12.02
N GLY A 122 -4.95 8.04 12.11
CA GLY A 122 -5.00 9.45 12.43
C GLY A 122 -4.64 9.68 13.90
N ALA A 123 -3.66 10.54 14.17
CA ALA A 123 -3.23 10.86 15.51
C ALA A 123 -4.31 11.61 16.30
N ARG A 124 -4.70 11.09 17.44
CA ARG A 124 -5.40 11.82 18.49
C ARG A 124 -4.39 12.27 19.53
N ARG A 125 -4.21 13.60 19.69
CA ARG A 125 -3.18 14.21 20.53
C ARG A 125 -3.17 13.73 21.99
N GLU A 126 -4.31 13.29 22.49
CA GLU A 126 -4.46 12.82 23.87
C GLU A 126 -4.01 11.36 24.06
N PHE A 127 -3.70 10.65 22.98
CA PHE A 127 -3.29 9.26 23.04
C PHE A 127 -1.94 9.02 22.31
N LEU A 128 -1.77 9.61 21.13
CA LEU A 128 -0.65 9.28 20.26
C LEU A 128 0.45 10.33 20.29
N ASP A 129 1.64 9.87 20.60
CA ASP A 129 2.87 10.54 20.22
C ASP A 129 3.51 9.89 18.98
N PRO A 130 4.61 10.42 18.43
CA PRO A 130 5.29 9.84 17.28
C PRO A 130 5.85 8.43 17.52
N ILE A 131 6.17 8.07 18.74
CA ILE A 131 6.73 6.74 19.08
C ILE A 131 5.62 5.69 19.07
N GLU A 132 4.49 5.99 19.69
CA GLU A 132 3.31 5.13 19.67
C GLU A 132 2.80 4.91 18.23
N MET A 133 2.83 5.97 17.40
CA MET A 133 2.54 5.85 15.98
C MET A 133 3.53 4.94 15.25
N ALA A 134 4.81 5.02 15.57
CA ALA A 134 5.83 4.19 14.93
C ALA A 134 5.66 2.72 15.30
N ASP A 135 5.35 2.39 16.55
CA ASP A 135 5.08 1.01 17.00
C ASP A 135 3.86 0.42 16.28
N TYR A 136 2.74 1.12 16.30
CA TYR A 136 1.55 0.68 15.58
C TYR A 136 1.81 0.50 14.07
N ASN A 137 2.44 1.48 13.44
CA ASN A 137 2.71 1.45 12.00
C ASN A 137 3.70 0.34 11.63
N GLY A 138 4.68 0.05 12.48
CA GLY A 138 5.58 -1.09 12.32
C GLY A 138 4.83 -2.42 12.31
N ASN A 139 3.89 -2.61 13.22
CA ASN A 139 3.01 -3.78 13.27
C ASN A 139 2.12 -3.87 12.00
N LEU A 140 1.54 -2.76 11.56
CA LEU A 140 0.75 -2.72 10.32
C LEU A 140 1.59 -3.09 9.08
N VAL A 141 2.77 -2.50 8.92
CA VAL A 141 3.68 -2.83 7.81
C VAL A 141 4.04 -4.31 7.82
N LYS A 142 4.34 -4.89 9.00
CA LYS A 142 4.58 -6.33 9.17
C LYS A 142 3.39 -7.15 8.69
N VAL A 143 2.17 -6.80 9.09
CA VAL A 143 0.95 -7.52 8.69
C VAL A 143 0.81 -7.51 7.17
N LEU A 144 0.89 -6.36 6.52
CA LEU A 144 0.74 -6.27 5.06
C LEU A 144 1.86 -7.00 4.30
N ALA A 145 3.08 -7.00 4.84
CA ALA A 145 4.22 -7.70 4.26
C ALA A 145 4.07 -9.24 4.35
N ILE A 146 3.71 -9.76 5.53
CA ILE A 146 3.69 -11.21 5.78
C ILE A 146 2.42 -11.86 5.24
N THR A 147 1.28 -11.16 5.23
CA THR A 147 0.04 -11.70 4.67
C THR A 147 0.06 -11.84 3.14
N GLY A 148 1.04 -11.26 2.46
CA GLY A 148 1.13 -11.24 1.01
C GLY A 148 0.48 -10.01 0.36
N ALA A 149 -0.15 -9.11 1.13
CA ALA A 149 -0.80 -7.91 0.59
C ALA A 149 0.18 -7.05 -0.22
N PHE A 150 1.38 -6.79 0.31
CA PHE A 150 2.42 -6.07 -0.42
C PHE A 150 2.95 -6.83 -1.64
N ARG A 151 2.91 -8.16 -1.64
CA ARG A 151 3.24 -8.95 -2.84
C ARG A 151 2.23 -8.72 -3.96
N LYS A 152 0.94 -8.62 -3.63
CA LYS A 152 -0.09 -8.29 -4.64
C LYS A 152 0.08 -6.87 -5.16
N LEU A 153 0.44 -5.93 -4.29
CA LEU A 153 0.79 -4.58 -4.70
C LEU A 153 2.02 -4.58 -5.62
N GLN A 154 3.12 -5.21 -5.22
CA GLN A 154 4.33 -5.34 -6.02
C GLN A 154 4.01 -5.90 -7.42
N ASN A 155 3.34 -7.04 -7.51
CA ASN A 155 2.99 -7.67 -8.78
C ASN A 155 2.17 -6.73 -9.69
N ALA A 156 1.27 -5.94 -9.10
CA ALA A 156 0.46 -4.98 -9.85
C ALA A 156 1.31 -3.83 -10.40
N LEU A 157 2.26 -3.32 -9.62
CA LEU A 157 3.19 -2.26 -10.04
C LEU A 157 4.18 -2.77 -11.11
N ASP A 158 4.70 -3.97 -10.94
CA ASP A 158 5.57 -4.63 -11.93
C ASP A 158 4.86 -4.80 -13.26
N GLY A 159 3.58 -5.21 -13.25
CA GLY A 159 2.77 -5.33 -14.45
C GLY A 159 2.55 -4.01 -15.20
N VAL A 160 2.54 -2.87 -14.52
CA VAL A 160 2.52 -1.54 -15.16
C VAL A 160 3.90 -1.22 -15.74
N THR A 161 4.95 -1.44 -14.98
CA THR A 161 6.33 -1.22 -15.40
C THR A 161 6.68 -2.02 -16.65
N ASP A 162 6.28 -3.29 -16.71
CA ASP A 162 6.51 -4.18 -17.86
C ASP A 162 5.80 -3.70 -19.13
N GLN A 163 4.58 -3.16 -19.01
CA GLN A 163 3.88 -2.58 -20.15
C GLN A 163 4.64 -1.38 -20.72
N ILE A 164 5.21 -0.54 -19.87
CA ILE A 164 6.01 0.62 -20.28
C ILE A 164 7.33 0.17 -20.90
N LYS A 165 8.00 -0.83 -20.35
CA LYS A 165 9.19 -1.47 -20.94
C LYS A 165 8.90 -2.05 -22.34
N ALA A 166 7.67 -2.57 -22.55
CA ALA A 166 7.19 -3.05 -23.83
C ALA A 166 6.81 -1.93 -24.83
N GLY A 167 7.02 -0.67 -24.46
CA GLY A 167 6.83 0.50 -25.33
C GLY A 167 5.47 1.19 -25.23
N LYS A 168 4.55 0.72 -24.37
CA LYS A 168 3.25 1.39 -24.17
C LYS A 168 3.44 2.74 -23.46
N LYS A 169 2.61 3.72 -23.83
CA LYS A 169 2.67 5.08 -23.29
C LYS A 169 1.26 5.67 -23.09
N GLY A 170 1.14 6.57 -22.14
CA GLY A 170 -0.10 7.31 -21.92
C GLY A 170 -1.33 6.38 -21.81
N ALA A 171 -2.34 6.59 -22.64
CA ALA A 171 -3.60 5.84 -22.61
C ALA A 171 -3.47 4.34 -23.01
N GLU A 172 -2.35 3.91 -23.59
CA GLU A 172 -2.12 2.51 -23.94
C GLU A 172 -1.75 1.66 -22.70
N VAL A 173 -1.31 2.32 -21.62
CA VAL A 173 -0.95 1.64 -20.38
C VAL A 173 -2.23 1.25 -19.64
N VAL A 174 -2.46 -0.06 -19.53
CA VAL A 174 -3.61 -0.60 -18.79
C VAL A 174 -3.29 -0.63 -17.30
N MET A 175 -3.96 0.24 -16.56
CA MET A 175 -3.79 0.31 -15.11
C MET A 175 -4.58 -0.80 -14.39
N PRO A 176 -4.03 -1.39 -13.31
CA PRO A 176 -4.72 -2.41 -12.55
C PRO A 176 -5.98 -1.87 -11.86
N LYS A 177 -7.01 -2.72 -11.72
CA LYS A 177 -8.23 -2.48 -10.95
C LYS A 177 -8.38 -3.61 -9.93
N LEU A 178 -7.85 -3.42 -8.73
CA LEU A 178 -7.67 -4.47 -7.74
C LEU A 178 -8.24 -4.07 -6.38
N VAL A 179 -8.97 -5.00 -5.76
CA VAL A 179 -9.29 -4.96 -4.33
C VAL A 179 -8.55 -6.13 -3.68
N ILE A 180 -7.65 -5.83 -2.75
CA ILE A 180 -6.88 -6.81 -2.00
C ILE A 180 -7.69 -7.16 -0.74
N THR A 181 -8.26 -8.37 -0.76
CA THR A 181 -8.94 -9.02 0.36
C THR A 181 -8.00 -10.03 1.01
N SER A 182 -8.39 -10.58 2.15
CA SER A 182 -7.61 -11.63 2.82
C SER A 182 -7.36 -12.84 1.92
N ASP A 183 -8.38 -13.28 1.15
CA ASP A 183 -8.26 -14.39 0.20
C ASP A 183 -7.19 -14.11 -0.86
N LYS A 184 -7.25 -12.93 -1.47
CA LYS A 184 -6.28 -12.53 -2.49
C LYS A 184 -4.89 -12.33 -1.91
N ALA A 185 -4.79 -11.75 -0.71
CA ALA A 185 -3.50 -11.49 -0.08
C ALA A 185 -2.70 -12.79 0.11
N VAL A 186 -3.35 -13.82 0.70
CA VAL A 186 -2.66 -15.08 1.05
C VAL A 186 -2.48 -16.04 -0.13
N ASP A 187 -3.18 -15.82 -1.25
CA ASP A 187 -3.16 -16.71 -2.40
C ASP A 187 -1.75 -16.85 -3.01
N GLY A 188 -1.23 -18.08 -3.05
CA GLY A 188 0.09 -18.40 -3.59
C GLY A 188 1.28 -17.86 -2.78
N GLU A 189 1.09 -17.42 -1.53
CA GLU A 189 2.14 -16.86 -0.67
C GLU A 189 2.63 -17.82 0.42
N PHE A 190 1.93 -18.95 0.62
CA PHE A 190 2.23 -19.92 1.67
C PHE A 190 2.31 -21.33 1.14
N THR A 191 3.23 -22.13 1.69
CA THR A 191 3.35 -23.58 1.44
C THR A 191 2.67 -24.38 2.55
N ASN A 192 2.57 -23.81 3.76
CA ASN A 192 1.94 -24.42 4.92
C ASN A 192 0.51 -23.88 5.11
N PRO A 193 -0.54 -24.72 5.11
CA PRO A 193 -1.93 -24.28 5.26
C PRO A 193 -2.23 -23.63 6.61
N TYR A 194 -1.55 -24.01 7.69
CA TYR A 194 -1.71 -23.36 9.00
C TYR A 194 -1.05 -21.97 9.04
N ALA A 195 0.09 -21.80 8.35
CA ALA A 195 0.68 -20.48 8.17
C ALA A 195 -0.26 -19.56 7.39
N MET A 196 -0.84 -20.06 6.29
CA MET A 196 -1.85 -19.33 5.52
C MET A 196 -3.07 -18.94 6.35
N ALA A 197 -3.58 -19.85 7.21
CA ALA A 197 -4.73 -19.56 8.07
C ALA A 197 -4.43 -18.45 9.08
N LYS A 198 -3.22 -18.46 9.70
CA LYS A 198 -2.78 -17.40 10.60
C LYS A 198 -2.62 -16.04 9.89
N ALA A 199 -2.03 -16.04 8.70
CA ALA A 199 -1.87 -14.83 7.89
C ALA A 199 -3.23 -14.26 7.47
N ARG A 200 -4.19 -15.13 7.07
CA ARG A 200 -5.56 -14.70 6.77
C ARG A 200 -6.23 -14.06 7.99
N ALA A 201 -6.14 -14.69 9.16
CA ALA A 201 -6.69 -14.14 10.40
C ALA A 201 -6.05 -12.78 10.75
N ALA A 202 -4.75 -12.63 10.57
CA ALA A 202 -4.06 -11.36 10.76
C ALA A 202 -4.57 -10.25 9.84
N PHE A 203 -4.80 -10.56 8.57
CA PHE A 203 -5.37 -9.62 7.60
C PHE A 203 -6.80 -9.19 7.98
N GLU A 204 -7.65 -10.13 8.40
CA GLU A 204 -9.03 -9.84 8.84
C GLU A 204 -9.03 -8.96 10.09
N ILE A 205 -8.16 -9.22 11.06
CA ILE A 205 -7.99 -8.35 12.24
C ILE A 205 -7.57 -6.94 11.80
N ALA A 206 -6.58 -6.80 10.93
CA ALA A 206 -6.13 -5.50 10.43
C ALA A 206 -7.25 -4.76 9.68
N SER A 207 -8.07 -5.46 8.90
CA SER A 207 -9.25 -4.87 8.24
C SER A 207 -10.30 -4.38 9.25
N ALA A 208 -10.50 -5.11 10.35
CA ALA A 208 -11.41 -4.70 11.42
C ALA A 208 -10.87 -3.48 12.19
N VAL A 209 -9.55 -3.36 12.33
CA VAL A 209 -8.91 -2.20 12.98
C VAL A 209 -9.30 -0.89 12.30
N ALA A 210 -9.45 -0.86 10.98
CA ALA A 210 -9.88 0.34 10.25
C ALA A 210 -11.20 0.90 10.80
N MET A 211 -12.19 0.04 11.04
CA MET A 211 -13.49 0.44 11.60
C MET A 211 -13.38 0.94 13.05
N VAL A 212 -12.54 0.31 13.87
CA VAL A 212 -12.29 0.75 15.24
C VAL A 212 -11.63 2.13 15.25
N ASN A 213 -10.65 2.35 14.37
CA ASN A 213 -10.00 3.65 14.21
C ASN A 213 -10.97 4.74 13.75
N VAL A 214 -11.84 4.47 12.78
CA VAL A 214 -12.88 5.41 12.34
C VAL A 214 -13.78 5.78 13.51
N LYS A 215 -14.24 4.81 14.29
CA LYS A 215 -15.08 5.06 15.49
C LYS A 215 -14.36 5.93 16.51
N GLY A 216 -13.11 5.61 16.84
CA GLY A 216 -12.33 6.35 17.84
C GLY A 216 -11.89 7.72 17.35
N CYS A 217 -11.36 7.82 16.12
CA CYS A 217 -10.75 9.05 15.64
C CYS A 217 -11.76 10.08 15.10
N PHE A 218 -12.91 9.64 14.55
CA PHE A 218 -13.82 10.54 13.83
C PHE A 218 -15.24 10.59 14.41
N MET A 219 -15.74 9.49 14.99
CA MET A 219 -17.13 9.42 15.46
C MET A 219 -17.30 9.74 16.95
N THR A 220 -16.29 9.46 17.77
CA THR A 220 -16.34 9.70 19.23
C THR A 220 -15.64 11.01 19.57
N LYS A 221 -16.34 11.93 20.25
CA LYS A 221 -15.83 13.27 20.56
C LYS A 221 -15.13 13.35 21.91
N GLU A 222 -15.67 12.68 22.90
CA GLU A 222 -15.20 12.71 24.29
C GLU A 222 -13.90 11.91 24.42
N TRP A 223 -12.88 12.56 24.94
CA TRP A 223 -11.54 11.96 24.99
C TRP A 223 -11.46 10.73 25.91
N GLU A 224 -12.21 10.72 27.01
CA GLU A 224 -12.32 9.59 27.93
C GLU A 224 -12.92 8.33 27.26
N LYS A 225 -13.72 8.53 26.18
CA LYS A 225 -14.34 7.45 25.42
C LYS A 225 -13.50 7.01 24.22
N TYR A 226 -12.90 7.95 23.50
CA TYR A 226 -12.13 7.55 22.32
C TYR A 226 -10.76 6.97 22.62
N ILE A 227 -10.08 7.38 23.70
CA ILE A 227 -8.79 6.81 24.09
C ILE A 227 -8.86 5.27 24.22
N PRO A 228 -9.78 4.66 25.00
CA PRO A 228 -9.89 3.21 25.07
C PRO A 228 -10.19 2.55 23.70
N ILE A 229 -10.96 3.20 22.83
CA ILE A 229 -11.27 2.68 21.49
C ILE A 229 -10.02 2.64 20.63
N VAL A 230 -9.27 3.75 20.56
CA VAL A 230 -8.01 3.80 19.78
C VAL A 230 -6.97 2.86 20.35
N SER A 231 -6.83 2.80 21.68
CA SER A 231 -5.95 1.85 22.36
C SER A 231 -6.28 0.40 21.99
N SER A 232 -7.58 0.05 21.93
CA SER A 232 -7.97 -1.30 21.51
C SER A 232 -7.60 -1.62 20.08
N ALA A 233 -7.61 -0.63 19.18
CA ALA A 233 -7.14 -0.80 17.80
C ALA A 233 -5.64 -1.11 17.74
N HIS A 234 -4.83 -0.47 18.59
CA HIS A 234 -3.41 -0.78 18.73
C HIS A 234 -3.19 -2.23 19.18
N GLU A 235 -3.92 -2.67 20.22
CA GLU A 235 -3.82 -4.06 20.70
C GLU A 235 -4.26 -5.08 19.63
N MET A 236 -5.30 -4.78 18.87
CA MET A 236 -5.72 -5.64 17.76
C MET A 236 -4.62 -5.75 16.71
N MET A 237 -3.98 -4.64 16.34
CA MET A 237 -2.90 -4.65 15.36
C MET A 237 -1.66 -5.41 15.88
N ARG A 238 -1.33 -5.28 17.17
CA ARG A 238 -0.27 -6.05 17.81
C ARG A 238 -0.56 -7.55 17.74
N VAL A 239 -1.80 -7.98 18.01
CA VAL A 239 -2.20 -9.39 17.88
C VAL A 239 -2.09 -9.88 16.44
N ALA A 240 -2.51 -9.08 15.46
CA ALA A 240 -2.34 -9.41 14.04
C ALA A 240 -0.86 -9.59 13.67
N ALA A 241 0.03 -8.73 14.18
CA ALA A 241 1.46 -8.85 13.95
C ALA A 241 2.06 -10.12 14.57
N VAL A 242 1.60 -10.54 15.76
CA VAL A 242 2.01 -11.83 16.39
C VAL A 242 1.58 -13.02 15.52
N LEU A 243 0.35 -13.03 15.01
CA LEU A 243 -0.09 -14.08 14.08
C LEU A 243 0.76 -14.14 12.79
N CYS A 244 1.23 -13.00 12.32
CA CYS A 244 2.17 -12.94 11.19
C CYS A 244 3.54 -13.52 11.54
N ASP A 245 4.09 -13.24 12.73
CA ASP A 245 5.33 -13.85 13.19
C ASP A 245 5.20 -15.38 13.28
N GLU A 246 4.11 -15.89 13.86
CA GLU A 246 3.82 -17.31 13.93
C GLU A 246 3.67 -17.95 12.55
N ALA A 247 2.95 -17.30 11.61
CA ALA A 247 2.84 -17.77 10.24
C ALA A 247 4.21 -17.86 9.56
N ARG A 248 5.07 -16.86 9.77
CA ARG A 248 6.42 -16.82 9.22
C ARG A 248 7.31 -17.93 9.79
N GLU A 249 7.23 -18.22 11.09
CA GLU A 249 7.98 -19.31 11.71
C GLU A 249 7.53 -20.69 11.20
N LEU A 250 6.23 -20.91 10.94
CA LEU A 250 5.75 -22.13 10.30
C LEU A 250 6.33 -22.32 8.89
N GLU A 251 6.41 -21.28 8.08
CA GLU A 251 7.05 -21.36 6.75
C GLU A 251 8.57 -21.58 6.85
N LYS A 252 9.25 -20.95 7.81
CA LYS A 252 10.68 -21.16 8.06
C LYS A 252 10.98 -22.59 8.49
N SER A 253 10.12 -23.20 9.30
CA SER A 253 10.33 -24.57 9.82
C SER A 253 10.44 -25.63 8.71
N VAL A 254 9.84 -25.37 7.54
CA VAL A 254 9.90 -26.23 6.36
C VAL A 254 10.75 -25.63 5.23
N ASP A 255 11.47 -24.55 5.53
CA ASP A 255 12.25 -23.77 4.53
C ASP A 255 11.41 -23.39 3.29
N GLY A 256 10.14 -23.06 3.53
CA GLY A 256 9.11 -22.81 2.51
C GLY A 256 8.86 -21.33 2.19
N VAL A 257 9.57 -20.41 2.84
CA VAL A 257 9.32 -18.97 2.67
C VAL A 257 9.55 -18.52 1.23
N ILE A 258 8.48 -18.10 0.57
CA ILE A 258 8.52 -17.62 -0.82
C ILE A 258 9.20 -16.25 -0.89
N ARG A 259 10.23 -16.14 -1.74
CA ARG A 259 10.96 -14.90 -2.01
C ARG A 259 10.99 -14.65 -3.51
N LYS A 260 10.63 -13.45 -3.93
CA LYS A 260 10.59 -13.02 -5.34
C LYS A 260 11.37 -11.71 -5.54
N PRO A 261 12.71 -11.75 -5.46
CA PRO A 261 13.53 -10.55 -5.69
C PRO A 261 13.58 -10.21 -7.18
N HIS A 262 13.80 -8.93 -7.47
CA HIS A 262 14.16 -8.50 -8.82
C HIS A 262 15.65 -8.70 -9.09
N LYS A 263 16.01 -8.98 -10.31
CA LYS A 263 17.37 -8.78 -10.84
C LYS A 263 17.59 -7.29 -11.10
N LYS A 264 18.84 -6.91 -11.41
CA LYS A 264 19.20 -5.52 -11.73
C LYS A 264 18.44 -4.95 -12.95
N ASP A 265 18.06 -5.81 -13.88
CA ASP A 265 17.25 -5.49 -15.07
C ASP A 265 15.74 -5.51 -14.83
N GLY A 266 15.33 -5.78 -13.58
CA GLY A 266 13.93 -5.84 -13.15
C GLY A 266 13.23 -7.17 -13.42
N VAL A 267 13.92 -8.18 -13.90
CA VAL A 267 13.34 -9.52 -14.05
C VAL A 267 13.12 -10.13 -12.67
N ILE A 268 11.87 -10.56 -12.40
CA ILE A 268 11.50 -11.24 -11.17
C ILE A 268 12.01 -12.67 -11.21
N VAL A 269 12.72 -13.06 -10.16
CA VAL A 269 13.13 -14.44 -9.91
C VAL A 269 12.53 -14.95 -8.63
N SER A 270 12.53 -16.26 -8.41
CA SER A 270 11.89 -16.88 -7.25
C SER A 270 12.82 -17.84 -6.54
N LYS A 271 12.65 -17.96 -5.22
CA LYS A 271 13.21 -19.04 -4.42
C LYS A 271 12.40 -19.29 -3.16
N THR A 272 12.43 -20.50 -2.65
CA THR A 272 11.91 -20.86 -1.34
C THR A 272 13.02 -21.21 -0.38
N LYS A 273 13.93 -22.07 -0.79
CA LYS A 273 15.06 -22.50 0.05
C LYS A 273 15.95 -21.33 0.44
N LEU A 274 16.28 -21.23 1.75
CA LEU A 274 17.15 -20.16 2.23
C LEU A 274 18.52 -20.20 1.52
N ILE A 275 19.12 -21.38 1.47
CA ILE A 275 20.41 -21.60 0.80
C ILE A 275 20.16 -22.11 -0.63
N SER A 276 19.72 -21.20 -1.49
CA SER A 276 19.64 -21.42 -2.95
C SER A 276 19.80 -20.09 -3.68
N LYS A 277 20.21 -20.16 -4.94
CA LYS A 277 20.13 -19.00 -5.83
C LYS A 277 18.68 -18.84 -6.32
N PRO A 278 18.17 -17.62 -6.46
CA PRO A 278 16.87 -17.40 -7.07
C PRO A 278 16.95 -17.64 -8.60
N GLU A 279 15.91 -18.27 -9.14
CA GLU A 279 15.77 -18.62 -10.56
C GLU A 279 14.48 -18.03 -11.14
#